data_ab28074dfd23e1aa09ae37ce63d2d34c
#
_entry.id   ab28074dfd23e1aa09ae37ce63d2d34c
#
_cell.length_a   1.000
_cell.length_b   1.000
_cell.length_c   1.000
_cell.angle_alpha   90.00
_cell.angle_beta   90.00
_cell.angle_gamma   90.00
#
_symmetry.space_group_name_H-M   'P 1'
#
loop_
_entity.id
_entity.type
_entity.pdbx_description
1 polymer ?
#
loop_
_entity_poly.entity_id
_entity_poly.type
_entity_poly.pdbx_seq_one_letter_code
_entity_poly.pdbx_strand_id
1 'polypeptide(L)'
;MSARRDALAAAIARLREVLKAPESDVTRDAAIQRFEFCFELAWKSVQERARDEGLDCQSPRDCLRVAFKTLWIENEQGWLAMLDDRNRTSHTYDEDLAKAVFRRLPDYLPLLDSLLSKLNS
;
A
#
# COMPACT_ATOMS: atom_id res chain seq x y z
N MET A 1 5.53 4.60 19.04
CA MET A 1 4.49 4.06 18.14
C MET A 1 3.64 5.19 17.59
N SER A 2 3.27 5.15 16.34
CA SER A 2 2.42 6.19 15.79
C SER A 2 1.04 5.63 15.48
N ALA A 3 0.02 6.49 15.66
CA ALA A 3 -1.36 6.13 15.33
C ALA A 3 -1.48 5.74 13.85
N ARG A 4 -0.67 6.37 12.98
CA ARG A 4 -0.70 6.09 11.55
C ARG A 4 -0.16 4.71 11.22
N ARG A 5 0.95 4.29 11.88
CA ARG A 5 1.48 2.94 11.70
C ARG A 5 0.53 1.88 12.25
N ASP A 6 -0.15 2.18 13.35
CA ASP A 6 -1.16 1.27 13.90
C ASP A 6 -2.34 1.13 12.93
N ALA A 7 -2.76 2.23 12.30
CA ALA A 7 -3.81 2.21 11.29
C ALA A 7 -3.36 1.42 10.05
N LEU A 8 -2.10 1.56 9.65
CA LEU A 8 -1.54 0.78 8.54
C LEU A 8 -1.58 -0.71 8.84
N ALA A 9 -1.16 -1.11 10.04
CA ALA A 9 -1.21 -2.52 10.45
C ALA A 9 -2.63 -3.07 10.38
N ALA A 10 -3.61 -2.32 10.87
CA ALA A 10 -5.01 -2.72 10.83
C ALA A 10 -5.53 -2.81 9.38
N ALA A 11 -5.15 -1.86 8.53
CA ALA A 11 -5.56 -1.86 7.13
C ALA A 11 -4.99 -3.07 6.37
N ILE A 12 -3.73 -3.42 6.63
CA ILE A 12 -3.09 -4.59 6.01
C ILE A 12 -3.81 -5.87 6.45
N ALA A 13 -4.15 -5.98 7.73
CA ALA A 13 -4.88 -7.15 8.24
C ALA A 13 -6.24 -7.31 7.54
N ARG A 14 -6.94 -6.20 7.32
CA ARG A 14 -8.25 -6.23 6.65
C ARG A 14 -8.12 -6.59 5.17
N LEU A 15 -7.08 -6.13 4.50
CA LEU A 15 -6.81 -6.52 3.12
C LEU A 15 -6.52 -8.02 3.05
N ARG A 16 -5.66 -8.51 3.94
CA ARG A 16 -5.33 -9.94 4.00
C ARG A 16 -6.59 -10.79 4.21
N GLU A 17 -7.48 -10.33 5.08
CA GLU A 17 -8.73 -11.04 5.37
C GLU A 17 -9.62 -11.16 4.13
N VAL A 18 -9.85 -10.06 3.39
CA VAL A 18 -10.75 -10.11 2.23
C VAL A 18 -10.15 -10.94 1.09
N LEU A 19 -8.83 -11.03 0.99
CA LEU A 19 -8.18 -11.84 -0.03
C LEU A 19 -8.31 -13.34 0.22
N LYS A 20 -8.74 -13.75 1.41
CA LYS A 20 -9.04 -15.15 1.74
C LYS A 20 -10.47 -15.53 1.38
N ALA A 21 -11.35 -14.57 1.14
CA ALA A 21 -12.74 -14.83 0.80
C ALA A 21 -12.85 -15.27 -0.66
N PRO A 22 -13.90 -16.06 -1.00
CA PRO A 22 -14.15 -16.41 -2.41
C PRO A 22 -14.31 -15.16 -3.25
N GLU A 23 -13.74 -15.16 -4.44
CA GLU A 23 -13.83 -14.01 -5.36
C GLU A 23 -15.26 -13.80 -5.84
N SER A 24 -15.71 -12.56 -5.77
CA SER A 24 -16.99 -12.10 -6.30
C SER A 24 -16.85 -10.63 -6.61
N ASP A 25 -17.84 -10.04 -7.24
CA ASP A 25 -17.83 -8.58 -7.48
C ASP A 25 -17.71 -7.82 -6.16
N VAL A 26 -18.42 -8.29 -5.12
CA VAL A 26 -18.41 -7.63 -3.81
C VAL A 26 -17.06 -7.75 -3.14
N THR A 27 -16.46 -8.95 -3.11
CA THR A 27 -15.16 -9.13 -2.46
C THR A 27 -14.04 -8.44 -3.25
N ARG A 28 -14.15 -8.39 -4.58
CA ARG A 28 -13.19 -7.68 -5.41
C ARG A 28 -13.22 -6.19 -5.13
N ASP A 29 -14.41 -5.60 -5.08
CA ASP A 29 -14.56 -4.17 -4.79
C ASP A 29 -14.05 -3.85 -3.38
N ALA A 30 -14.36 -4.70 -2.41
CA ALA A 30 -13.87 -4.52 -1.04
C ALA A 30 -12.35 -4.59 -0.98
N ALA A 31 -11.74 -5.55 -1.67
CA ALA A 31 -10.30 -5.73 -1.69
C ALA A 31 -9.60 -4.50 -2.28
N ILE A 32 -10.12 -3.98 -3.37
CA ILE A 32 -9.55 -2.80 -4.03
C ILE A 32 -9.63 -1.58 -3.10
N GLN A 33 -10.75 -1.36 -2.44
CA GLN A 33 -10.90 -0.26 -1.49
C GLN A 33 -9.94 -0.40 -0.31
N ARG A 34 -9.81 -1.61 0.23
CA ARG A 34 -8.88 -1.88 1.35
C ARG A 34 -7.42 -1.70 0.91
N PHE A 35 -7.11 -2.04 -0.33
CA PHE A 35 -5.79 -1.77 -0.90
C PHE A 35 -5.51 -0.26 -0.97
N GLU A 36 -6.49 0.54 -1.41
CA GLU A 36 -6.32 2.00 -1.44
C GLU A 36 -5.98 2.54 -0.05
N PHE A 37 -6.68 2.07 0.99
CA PHE A 37 -6.38 2.48 2.36
C PHE A 37 -4.97 2.09 2.78
N CYS A 38 -4.54 0.86 2.44
CA CYS A 38 -3.18 0.41 2.75
C CYS A 38 -2.14 1.30 2.09
N PHE A 39 -2.30 1.61 0.82
CA PHE A 39 -1.34 2.41 0.11
C PHE A 39 -1.27 3.84 0.66
N GLU A 40 -2.42 4.47 0.92
CA GLU A 40 -2.46 5.81 1.50
C GLU A 40 -1.75 5.86 2.86
N LEU A 41 -2.04 4.90 3.72
CA LEU A 41 -1.42 4.85 5.04
C LEU A 41 0.07 4.51 4.94
N ALA A 42 0.46 3.70 3.96
CA ALA A 42 1.86 3.32 3.77
C ALA A 42 2.73 4.53 3.42
N TRP A 43 2.38 5.27 2.36
CA TRP A 43 3.22 6.39 1.97
C TRP A 43 3.18 7.54 2.97
N LYS A 44 2.04 7.74 3.65
CA LYS A 44 1.94 8.74 4.71
C LYS A 44 2.74 8.36 5.94
N SER A 45 2.85 7.07 6.24
CA SER A 45 3.71 6.57 7.31
C SER A 45 5.19 6.80 6.98
N VAL A 46 5.56 6.62 5.71
CA VAL A 46 6.91 6.97 5.24
C VAL A 46 7.15 8.47 5.40
N GLN A 47 6.20 9.30 5.01
CA GLN A 47 6.31 10.74 5.14
C GLN A 47 6.53 11.16 6.60
N GLU A 48 5.78 10.57 7.52
CA GLU A 48 5.91 10.83 8.95
C GLU A 48 7.29 10.44 9.45
N ARG A 49 7.77 9.25 9.10
CA ARG A 49 9.09 8.77 9.50
C ARG A 49 10.20 9.64 8.91
N ALA A 50 10.05 10.03 7.64
CA ALA A 50 11.02 10.91 6.99
C ALA A 50 11.13 12.24 7.73
N ARG A 51 9.98 12.82 8.08
CA ARG A 51 9.96 14.09 8.81
C ARG A 51 10.66 13.96 10.17
N ASP A 52 10.46 12.85 10.87
CA ASP A 52 11.12 12.61 12.15
C ASP A 52 12.64 12.52 12.00
N GLU A 53 13.14 12.17 10.82
CA GLU A 53 14.57 12.07 10.54
C GLU A 53 15.11 13.27 9.77
N GLY A 54 14.35 14.36 9.72
CA GLY A 54 14.79 15.58 9.06
C GLY A 54 14.72 15.55 7.54
N LEU A 55 14.03 14.57 6.98
CA LEU A 55 13.84 14.44 5.54
C LEU A 55 12.45 14.95 5.18
N ASP A 56 12.27 15.35 3.91
CA ASP A 56 11.01 15.87 3.44
C ASP A 56 10.59 15.17 2.15
N CYS A 57 9.32 14.79 2.08
CA CYS A 57 8.71 14.27 0.86
C CYS A 57 7.23 14.66 0.87
N GLN A 58 6.71 15.12 -0.28
CA GLN A 58 5.39 15.73 -0.37
C GLN A 58 4.38 14.94 -1.20
N SER A 59 4.83 13.92 -1.91
CA SER A 59 3.95 13.12 -2.77
C SER A 59 4.25 11.65 -2.57
N PRO A 60 3.31 10.75 -2.95
CA PRO A 60 3.58 9.32 -2.86
C PRO A 60 4.88 8.92 -3.57
N ARG A 61 5.10 9.40 -4.80
CA ARG A 61 6.30 9.06 -5.57
C ARG A 61 7.56 9.53 -4.87
N ASP A 62 7.56 10.77 -4.36
CA ASP A 62 8.72 11.31 -3.65
C ASP A 62 9.01 10.54 -2.37
N CYS A 63 7.95 10.17 -1.63
CA CYS A 63 8.13 9.41 -0.40
C CYS A 63 8.63 7.98 -0.68
N LEU A 64 8.19 7.35 -1.77
CA LEU A 64 8.75 6.06 -2.16
C LEU A 64 10.24 6.17 -2.51
N ARG A 65 10.63 7.27 -3.16
CA ARG A 65 12.05 7.52 -3.47
C ARG A 65 12.88 7.65 -2.19
N VAL A 66 12.38 8.39 -1.20
CA VAL A 66 13.04 8.49 0.10
C VAL A 66 13.12 7.13 0.78
N ALA A 67 12.01 6.38 0.77
CA ALA A 67 11.96 5.05 1.39
C ALA A 67 12.96 4.08 0.74
N PHE A 68 13.15 4.17 -0.56
CA PHE A 68 14.13 3.34 -1.26
C PHE A 68 15.56 3.72 -0.86
N LYS A 69 15.87 5.03 -0.82
CA LYS A 69 17.20 5.51 -0.45
C LYS A 69 17.56 5.18 0.99
N THR A 70 16.59 5.16 1.88
CA THR A 70 16.80 4.86 3.30
C THR A 70 16.71 3.37 3.61
N LEU A 71 16.44 2.54 2.61
CA LEU A 71 16.27 1.09 2.72
C LEU A 71 15.06 0.68 3.57
N TRP A 72 14.08 1.54 3.69
CA TRP A 72 12.78 1.16 4.26
C TRP A 72 11.98 0.31 3.29
N ILE A 73 12.24 0.46 1.98
CA ILE A 73 11.76 -0.46 0.95
C ILE A 73 12.95 -0.90 0.10
N GLU A 74 12.89 -2.13 -0.41
CA GLU A 74 13.94 -2.69 -1.25
C GLU A 74 13.46 -2.97 -2.67
N ASN A 75 12.19 -3.31 -2.85
CA ASN A 75 11.63 -3.61 -4.16
C ASN A 75 10.97 -2.35 -4.74
N GLU A 76 11.80 -1.47 -5.32
CA GLU A 76 11.31 -0.22 -5.90
C GLU A 76 10.29 -0.47 -6.99
N GLN A 77 10.55 -1.44 -7.88
CA GLN A 77 9.63 -1.73 -8.99
C GLN A 77 8.28 -2.21 -8.50
N GLY A 78 8.27 -3.05 -7.47
CA GLY A 78 7.03 -3.52 -6.85
C GLY A 78 6.21 -2.37 -6.27
N TRP A 79 6.87 -1.42 -5.62
CA TRP A 79 6.18 -0.25 -5.05
C TRP A 79 5.69 0.71 -6.13
N LEU A 80 6.45 0.88 -7.23
CA LEU A 80 5.98 1.69 -8.36
C LEU A 80 4.78 1.04 -9.05
N ALA A 81 4.78 -0.28 -9.18
CA ALA A 81 3.61 -1.01 -9.69
C ALA A 81 2.40 -0.82 -8.79
N MET A 82 2.62 -0.84 -7.48
CA MET A 82 1.56 -0.58 -6.49
C MET A 82 1.00 0.83 -6.65
N LEU A 83 1.86 1.83 -6.82
CA LEU A 83 1.45 3.21 -7.07
C LEU A 83 0.62 3.32 -8.35
N ASP A 84 1.04 2.65 -9.42
CA ASP A 84 0.29 2.64 -10.68
C ASP A 84 -1.10 2.03 -10.50
N ASP A 85 -1.19 0.92 -9.78
CA ASP A 85 -2.47 0.29 -9.49
C ASP A 85 -3.37 1.18 -8.62
N ARG A 86 -2.79 1.84 -7.62
CA ARG A 86 -3.55 2.78 -6.81
C ARG A 86 -4.14 3.89 -7.69
N ASN A 87 -3.37 4.38 -8.65
CA ASN A 87 -3.87 5.40 -9.57
C ASN A 87 -4.99 4.87 -10.48
N ARG A 88 -4.99 3.56 -10.78
CA ARG A 88 -6.04 2.93 -11.57
C ARG A 88 -7.32 2.68 -10.78
N THR A 89 -7.27 2.71 -9.45
CA THR A 89 -8.46 2.38 -8.63
C THR A 89 -9.61 3.35 -8.82
N SER A 90 -9.38 4.55 -9.37
CA SER A 90 -10.44 5.47 -9.72
C SER A 90 -11.22 5.05 -10.97
N HIS A 91 -10.77 4.02 -11.70
CA HIS A 91 -11.37 3.54 -12.93
C HIS A 91 -11.88 2.09 -12.83
N THR A 92 -12.06 1.56 -11.62
CA THR A 92 -12.46 0.16 -11.42
C THR A 92 -13.94 -0.11 -11.73
N TYR A 93 -14.69 0.91 -12.20
CA TYR A 93 -15.94 0.69 -12.88
C TYR A 93 -15.75 -0.13 -14.18
N ASP A 94 -14.53 -0.15 -14.73
CA ASP A 94 -14.13 -1.06 -15.80
C ASP A 94 -13.82 -2.42 -15.18
N GLU A 95 -14.64 -3.42 -15.49
CA GLU A 95 -14.54 -4.74 -14.84
C GLU A 95 -13.23 -5.45 -15.15
N ASP A 96 -12.74 -5.34 -16.39
CA ASP A 96 -11.46 -5.97 -16.76
C ASP A 96 -10.30 -5.37 -15.99
N LEU A 97 -10.32 -4.05 -15.82
CA LEU A 97 -9.29 -3.36 -15.04
C LEU A 97 -9.37 -3.77 -13.57
N ALA A 98 -10.58 -3.84 -13.00
CA ALA A 98 -10.78 -4.24 -11.62
C ALA A 98 -10.22 -5.65 -11.38
N LYS A 99 -10.51 -6.59 -12.28
CA LYS A 99 -9.99 -7.96 -12.20
C LYS A 99 -8.47 -8.00 -12.28
N ALA A 100 -7.89 -7.21 -13.17
CA ALA A 100 -6.43 -7.16 -13.33
C ALA A 100 -5.75 -6.63 -12.07
N VAL A 101 -6.26 -5.54 -11.50
CA VAL A 101 -5.73 -5.00 -10.24
C VAL A 101 -5.89 -6.03 -9.12
N PHE A 102 -7.07 -6.63 -9.00
CA PHE A 102 -7.34 -7.60 -7.94
C PHE A 102 -6.34 -8.76 -7.96
N ARG A 103 -5.98 -9.26 -9.14
CA ARG A 103 -5.03 -10.38 -9.27
C ARG A 103 -3.64 -10.05 -8.73
N ARG A 104 -3.26 -8.77 -8.72
CA ARG A 104 -1.95 -8.34 -8.24
C ARG A 104 -1.90 -8.06 -6.74
N LEU A 105 -3.06 -7.88 -6.09
CA LEU A 105 -3.11 -7.50 -4.68
C LEU A 105 -2.39 -8.46 -3.74
N PRO A 106 -2.48 -9.80 -3.92
CA PRO A 106 -1.74 -10.71 -3.05
C PRO A 106 -0.23 -10.49 -3.07
N ASP A 107 0.33 -10.07 -4.21
CA ASP A 107 1.77 -9.82 -4.34
C ASP A 107 2.21 -8.57 -3.58
N TYR A 108 1.28 -7.67 -3.27
CA TYR A 108 1.59 -6.43 -2.55
C TYR A 108 1.62 -6.62 -1.03
N LEU A 109 0.99 -7.66 -0.50
CA LEU A 109 0.98 -7.90 0.94
C LEU A 109 2.39 -8.04 1.54
N PRO A 110 3.31 -8.84 0.95
CA PRO A 110 4.67 -8.93 1.49
C PRO A 110 5.40 -7.58 1.49
N LEU A 111 5.15 -6.74 0.50
CA LEU A 111 5.78 -5.42 0.42
C LEU A 111 5.26 -4.52 1.54
N LEU A 112 3.96 -4.54 1.79
CA LEU A 112 3.35 -3.76 2.87
C LEU A 112 3.82 -4.25 4.24
N ASP A 113 3.86 -5.56 4.45
CA ASP A 113 4.36 -6.15 5.70
C ASP A 113 5.82 -5.76 5.95
N SER A 114 6.65 -5.82 4.91
CA SER A 114 8.07 -5.48 5.01
C SER A 114 8.25 -4.00 5.40
N LEU A 115 7.52 -3.10 4.76
CA LEU A 115 7.58 -1.68 5.09
C LEU A 115 7.19 -1.45 6.56
N LEU A 116 6.06 -2.01 6.99
CA LEU A 116 5.59 -1.84 8.36
C LEU A 116 6.64 -2.32 9.36
N SER A 117 7.26 -3.47 9.09
CA SER A 117 8.32 -4.02 9.93
C SER A 117 9.50 -3.05 10.04
N LYS A 118 9.93 -2.48 8.91
CA LYS A 118 11.05 -1.52 8.89
C LYS A 118 10.72 -0.25 9.65
N LEU A 119 9.51 0.26 9.48
CA LEU A 119 9.09 1.49 10.16
C LEU A 119 8.94 1.31 11.67
N ASN A 120 8.68 0.09 12.12
CA ASN A 120 8.53 -0.22 13.54
C ASN A 120 9.86 -0.64 14.20
N SER A 121 10.94 -0.66 13.45
CA SER A 121 12.28 -1.01 13.99
C SER A 121 12.93 0.17 14.69
#